data_88b571f49cf8a231c3d9dd4f86847f75
#
_entry.id   88b571f49cf8a231c3d9dd4f86847f75
#
_cell.length_a   1.000
_cell.length_b   1.000
_cell.length_c   1.000
_cell.angle_alpha   90.00
_cell.angle_beta   90.00
_cell.angle_gamma   90.00
#
_symmetry.space_group_name_H-M   'P 1'
#
loop_
_entity.id
_entity.type
_entity.pdbx_description
1 polymer ?
#
loop_
_entity_poly.entity_id
_entity_poly.type
_entity_poly.pdbx_seq_one_letter_code
_entity_poly.pdbx_strand_id
1 'polypeptide(L)'
;MTALLLLVAFVLIVAGALLFTNAVEWIGARLNLGQSSVGSLLAAVGTALPESLIPVVALVGGSPGSTEVAIGSIIGAPFLLGTLAMIIIGVSALAFRGRREAGRFISAEPRGMQRDLGFFLVFCTVGVLLGLGVSTGFRIAAAIGLLLAYVGYAIRTVKKGGESEGEELQALIFHRSAGQEPALWRIVVQLVVGLAAIVGGAELFVEEVVSVAESLGVGTLVLSLVLAPLATELPEKANSILWVRDDKDSLAVGNVTGAMAFQASVPIAFGLAFTEWDLEPAALVAGGVGILGGAVALVALRRQSFGIPSILAWTALFAAYLAFVALYEPSSEPAAAPPPGAPPPGAPLVP
;
A
#
# COMPACT_ATOMS: atom_id res chain seq x y z
N MET A 1 -22.76 -0.51 14.75
CA MET A 1 -23.09 -0.59 13.31
C MET A 1 -21.86 -0.25 12.48
N THR A 2 -21.19 0.83 12.77
CA THR A 2 -19.97 1.34 12.12
C THR A 2 -18.84 0.32 12.00
N ALA A 3 -18.46 -0.39 13.08
CA ALA A 3 -17.44 -1.42 13.03
C ALA A 3 -17.78 -2.59 12.08
N LEU A 4 -19.05 -2.95 11.95
CA LEU A 4 -19.50 -3.97 11.01
C LEU A 4 -19.40 -3.48 9.57
N LEU A 5 -19.76 -2.23 9.31
CA LEU A 5 -19.68 -1.62 7.98
C LEU A 5 -18.20 -1.45 7.55
N LEU A 6 -17.33 -1.07 8.49
CA LEU A 6 -15.89 -1.03 8.24
C LEU A 6 -15.33 -2.42 7.89
N LEU A 7 -15.78 -3.47 8.58
CA LEU A 7 -15.42 -4.85 8.23
C LEU A 7 -15.94 -5.24 6.84
N VAL A 8 -17.16 -4.85 6.49
CA VAL A 8 -17.72 -5.09 5.15
C VAL A 8 -16.91 -4.36 4.09
N ALA A 9 -16.54 -3.09 4.32
CA ALA A 9 -15.67 -2.33 3.45
C ALA A 9 -14.34 -3.05 3.23
N PHE A 10 -13.73 -3.53 4.30
CA PHE A 10 -12.49 -4.30 4.28
C PHE A 10 -12.61 -5.57 3.42
N VAL A 11 -13.66 -6.35 3.63
CA VAL A 11 -13.93 -7.57 2.85
C VAL A 11 -14.16 -7.25 1.38
N LEU A 12 -14.88 -6.18 1.06
CA LEU A 12 -15.10 -5.74 -0.32
C LEU A 12 -13.80 -5.34 -1.01
N ILE A 13 -12.94 -4.57 -0.35
CA ILE A 13 -11.63 -4.16 -0.88
C ILE A 13 -10.75 -5.39 -1.14
N VAL A 14 -10.60 -6.27 -0.14
CA VAL A 14 -9.78 -7.48 -0.27
C VAL A 14 -10.31 -8.41 -1.37
N ALA A 15 -11.60 -8.70 -1.38
CA ALA A 15 -12.20 -9.56 -2.40
C ALA A 15 -12.11 -8.92 -3.79
N GLY A 16 -12.34 -7.62 -3.87
CA GLY A 16 -12.20 -6.85 -5.12
C GLY A 16 -10.77 -6.86 -5.64
N ALA A 17 -9.77 -6.68 -4.78
CA ALA A 17 -8.36 -6.75 -5.12
C ALA A 17 -7.97 -8.12 -5.68
N LEU A 18 -8.39 -9.21 -5.03
CA LEU A 18 -8.15 -10.57 -5.51
C LEU A 18 -8.77 -10.83 -6.89
N LEU A 19 -10.03 -10.40 -7.09
CA LEU A 19 -10.71 -10.55 -8.38
C LEU A 19 -10.03 -9.73 -9.46
N PHE A 20 -9.67 -8.49 -9.15
CA PHE A 20 -9.05 -7.56 -10.08
C PHE A 20 -7.67 -8.04 -10.53
N THR A 21 -6.79 -8.35 -9.58
CA THR A 21 -5.41 -8.82 -9.86
C THR A 21 -5.43 -10.08 -10.72
N ASN A 22 -6.24 -11.09 -10.33
CA ASN A 22 -6.35 -12.32 -11.11
C ASN A 22 -6.91 -12.08 -12.54
N ALA A 23 -7.82 -11.12 -12.73
CA ALA A 23 -8.29 -10.75 -14.06
C ALA A 23 -7.22 -10.03 -14.90
N VAL A 24 -6.41 -9.13 -14.28
CA VAL A 24 -5.31 -8.43 -14.95
C VAL A 24 -4.21 -9.39 -15.40
N GLU A 25 -3.87 -10.39 -14.58
CA GLU A 25 -2.93 -11.48 -14.97
C GLU A 25 -3.41 -12.23 -16.22
N TRP A 26 -4.70 -12.59 -16.29
CA TRP A 26 -5.29 -13.23 -17.45
C TRP A 26 -5.33 -12.33 -18.69
N ILE A 27 -5.52 -11.01 -18.53
CA ILE A 27 -5.40 -10.06 -19.65
C ILE A 27 -3.97 -10.04 -20.17
N GLY A 28 -2.99 -9.97 -19.28
CA GLY A 28 -1.57 -10.01 -19.62
C GLY A 28 -1.19 -11.25 -20.41
N ALA A 29 -1.62 -12.43 -19.94
CA ALA A 29 -1.41 -13.70 -20.62
C ALA A 29 -2.04 -13.73 -22.02
N ARG A 30 -3.27 -13.25 -22.16
CA ARG A 30 -3.96 -13.22 -23.46
C ARG A 30 -3.34 -12.26 -24.48
N LEU A 31 -2.76 -11.18 -24.03
CA LEU A 31 -2.06 -10.24 -24.90
C LEU A 31 -0.66 -10.73 -25.30
N ASN A 32 -0.29 -11.97 -24.93
CA ASN A 32 1.06 -12.53 -25.14
C ASN A 32 2.17 -11.56 -24.66
N LEU A 33 1.86 -10.78 -23.66
CA LEU A 33 2.82 -9.91 -23.04
C LEU A 33 3.74 -10.82 -22.24
N GLY A 34 4.89 -11.15 -22.86
CA GLY A 34 5.82 -12.17 -22.37
C GLY A 34 6.03 -12.09 -20.85
N GLN A 35 6.02 -13.26 -20.21
CA GLN A 35 6.07 -13.43 -18.76
C GLN A 35 7.21 -12.67 -18.06
N SER A 36 8.26 -12.31 -18.79
CA SER A 36 9.49 -11.76 -18.17
C SER A 36 9.51 -10.23 -17.98
N SER A 37 8.72 -9.44 -18.70
CA SER A 37 8.91 -7.98 -18.67
C SER A 37 7.63 -7.18 -18.56
N VAL A 38 6.60 -7.54 -19.28
CA VAL A 38 5.32 -6.81 -19.28
C VAL A 38 4.34 -7.48 -18.33
N GLY A 39 4.46 -8.81 -18.14
CA GLY A 39 3.73 -9.54 -17.10
C GLY A 39 4.04 -9.00 -15.70
N SER A 40 5.32 -8.74 -15.40
CA SER A 40 5.70 -8.14 -14.11
C SER A 40 5.19 -6.70 -13.95
N LEU A 41 5.11 -5.91 -15.03
CA LEU A 41 4.57 -4.55 -14.98
C LEU A 41 3.06 -4.56 -14.81
N LEU A 42 2.33 -5.46 -15.50
CA LEU A 42 0.89 -5.60 -15.36
C LEU A 42 0.50 -6.20 -14.01
N ALA A 43 1.28 -7.18 -13.51
CA ALA A 43 1.10 -7.67 -12.16
C ALA A 43 1.35 -6.57 -11.14
N ALA A 44 2.44 -5.80 -11.26
CA ALA A 44 2.73 -4.68 -10.36
C ALA A 44 1.64 -3.59 -10.42
N VAL A 45 1.13 -3.26 -11.61
CA VAL A 45 -0.01 -2.33 -11.75
C VAL A 45 -1.29 -2.95 -11.20
N GLY A 46 -1.53 -4.24 -11.42
CA GLY A 46 -2.71 -4.96 -10.94
C GLY A 46 -2.75 -5.03 -9.41
N THR A 47 -1.62 -5.30 -8.77
CA THR A 47 -1.52 -5.35 -7.30
C THR A 47 -1.51 -3.95 -6.67
N ALA A 48 -0.93 -2.96 -7.34
CA ALA A 48 -0.80 -1.60 -6.80
C ALA A 48 -2.02 -0.69 -7.07
N LEU A 49 -2.91 -1.05 -8.00
CA LEU A 49 -4.13 -0.28 -8.29
C LEU A 49 -5.10 -0.19 -7.10
N PRO A 50 -5.42 -1.29 -6.38
CA PRO A 50 -6.30 -1.22 -5.20
C PRO A 50 -5.81 -0.20 -4.16
N GLU A 51 -4.51 -0.16 -3.92
CA GLU A 51 -3.86 0.75 -2.97
C GLU A 51 -3.95 2.21 -3.41
N SER A 52 -3.93 2.45 -4.72
CA SER A 52 -4.05 3.80 -5.29
C SER A 52 -5.52 4.27 -5.34
N LEU A 53 -6.49 3.36 -5.31
CA LEU A 53 -7.90 3.71 -5.43
C LEU A 53 -8.48 4.31 -4.15
N ILE A 54 -8.06 3.87 -2.96
CA ILE A 54 -8.54 4.45 -1.69
C ILE A 54 -8.27 5.96 -1.63
N PRO A 55 -7.02 6.47 -1.83
CA PRO A 55 -6.78 7.91 -1.83
C PRO A 55 -7.51 8.64 -2.97
N VAL A 56 -7.65 8.03 -4.15
CA VAL A 56 -8.40 8.63 -5.25
C VAL A 56 -9.88 8.78 -4.89
N VAL A 57 -10.51 7.73 -4.40
CA VAL A 57 -11.93 7.73 -3.98
C VAL A 57 -12.14 8.73 -2.84
N ALA A 58 -11.24 8.76 -1.85
CA ALA A 58 -11.30 9.70 -0.75
C ALA A 58 -11.31 11.16 -1.25
N LEU A 59 -10.38 11.52 -2.14
CA LEU A 59 -10.26 12.89 -2.65
C LEU A 59 -11.39 13.27 -3.61
N VAL A 60 -11.88 12.34 -4.44
CA VAL A 60 -13.01 12.59 -5.36
C VAL A 60 -14.33 12.71 -4.59
N GLY A 61 -14.50 11.93 -3.52
CA GLY A 61 -15.69 11.97 -2.66
C GLY A 61 -15.86 13.29 -1.90
N GLY A 62 -14.75 13.94 -1.52
CA GLY A 62 -14.74 15.29 -0.94
C GLY A 62 -15.48 15.43 0.40
N SER A 63 -15.73 14.32 1.11
CA SER A 63 -16.36 14.33 2.43
C SER A 63 -15.40 14.85 3.51
N PRO A 64 -15.91 15.37 4.65
CA PRO A 64 -15.05 15.73 5.78
C PRO A 64 -14.14 14.55 6.20
N GLY A 65 -12.86 14.81 6.44
CA GLY A 65 -11.89 13.78 6.81
C GLY A 65 -11.32 12.98 5.64
N SER A 66 -11.81 13.16 4.41
CA SER A 66 -11.35 12.39 3.24
C SER A 66 -9.90 12.69 2.84
N THR A 67 -9.44 13.91 3.05
CA THR A 67 -8.03 14.28 2.80
C THR A 67 -7.08 13.55 3.76
N GLU A 68 -7.45 13.44 5.02
CA GLU A 68 -6.71 12.70 6.05
C GLU A 68 -6.67 11.20 5.73
N VAL A 69 -7.79 10.64 5.24
CA VAL A 69 -7.82 9.24 4.77
C VAL A 69 -6.91 9.05 3.56
N ALA A 70 -6.90 9.99 2.60
CA ALA A 70 -6.03 9.91 1.44
C ALA A 70 -4.55 9.99 1.84
N ILE A 71 -4.15 10.97 2.63
CA ILE A 71 -2.77 11.13 3.12
C ILE A 71 -2.36 9.92 3.97
N GLY A 72 -3.25 9.47 4.87
CA GLY A 72 -3.03 8.28 5.69
C GLY A 72 -2.79 7.02 4.85
N SER A 73 -3.58 6.80 3.80
CA SER A 73 -3.37 5.69 2.87
C SER A 73 -2.02 5.78 2.16
N ILE A 74 -1.67 6.98 1.64
CA ILE A 74 -0.44 7.18 0.86
C ILE A 74 0.82 7.01 1.72
N ILE A 75 0.85 7.55 2.93
CA ILE A 75 2.03 7.45 3.83
C ILE A 75 2.03 6.14 4.61
N GLY A 76 0.86 5.59 4.91
CA GLY A 76 0.72 4.34 5.64
C GLY A 76 1.26 3.13 4.89
N ALA A 77 1.15 3.09 3.57
CA ALA A 77 1.65 1.98 2.76
C ALA A 77 3.19 1.84 2.86
N PRO A 78 4.02 2.87 2.61
CA PRO A 78 5.46 2.82 2.87
C PRO A 78 5.82 2.45 4.30
N PHE A 79 5.04 2.94 5.27
CA PHE A 79 5.23 2.62 6.69
C PHE A 79 5.01 1.13 6.97
N LEU A 80 3.88 0.56 6.53
CA LEU A 80 3.58 -0.86 6.77
C LEU A 80 4.46 -1.80 5.95
N LEU A 81 4.80 -1.44 4.71
CA LEU A 81 5.74 -2.22 3.90
C LEU A 81 7.15 -2.23 4.51
N GLY A 82 7.62 -1.08 4.99
CA GLY A 82 8.93 -0.96 5.64
C GLY A 82 9.01 -1.62 7.01
N THR A 83 7.90 -1.96 7.64
CA THR A 83 7.86 -2.52 9.00
C THR A 83 7.09 -3.84 9.06
N LEU A 84 5.77 -3.82 9.08
CA LEU A 84 4.91 -4.97 9.30
C LEU A 84 5.12 -6.06 8.24
N ALA A 85 5.24 -5.71 6.97
CA ALA A 85 5.47 -6.69 5.90
C ALA A 85 6.81 -7.41 6.08
N MET A 86 7.87 -6.68 6.44
CA MET A 86 9.19 -7.27 6.73
C MET A 86 9.17 -8.15 8.00
N ILE A 87 8.41 -7.76 9.03
CA ILE A 87 8.17 -8.59 10.22
C ILE A 87 7.48 -9.90 9.82
N ILE A 88 6.42 -9.83 9.02
CA ILE A 88 5.66 -11.01 8.58
C ILE A 88 6.56 -11.97 7.82
N ILE A 89 7.37 -11.48 6.87
CA ILE A 89 8.34 -12.31 6.13
C ILE A 89 9.33 -12.98 7.09
N GLY A 90 9.94 -12.21 7.99
CA GLY A 90 10.92 -12.74 8.92
C GLY A 90 10.33 -13.74 9.92
N VAL A 91 9.14 -13.45 10.49
CA VAL A 91 8.42 -14.33 11.39
C VAL A 91 7.99 -15.62 10.67
N SER A 92 7.56 -15.53 9.42
CA SER A 92 7.23 -16.70 8.60
C SER A 92 8.43 -17.62 8.41
N ALA A 93 9.64 -17.06 8.16
CA ALA A 93 10.86 -17.84 8.06
C ALA A 93 11.19 -18.58 9.39
N LEU A 94 10.95 -17.93 10.54
CA LEU A 94 11.12 -18.55 11.84
C LEU A 94 10.09 -19.65 12.10
N ALA A 95 8.82 -19.41 11.76
CA ALA A 95 7.72 -20.34 11.96
C ALA A 95 7.89 -21.63 11.13
N PHE A 96 8.31 -21.48 9.88
CA PHE A 96 8.47 -22.62 8.96
C PHE A 96 9.90 -23.16 8.89
N ARG A 97 10.81 -22.74 9.78
CA ARG A 97 12.25 -23.08 9.77
C ARG A 97 12.57 -24.56 9.64
N GLY A 98 11.73 -25.42 10.19
CA GLY A 98 11.94 -26.88 10.14
C GLY A 98 11.54 -27.53 8.81
N ARG A 99 10.85 -26.80 7.95
CA ARG A 99 10.37 -27.25 6.64
C ARG A 99 11.21 -26.67 5.49
N ARG A 100 11.91 -25.55 5.75
CA ARG A 100 12.65 -24.77 4.76
C ARG A 100 14.11 -25.22 4.65
N GLU A 101 14.64 -25.21 3.43
CA GLU A 101 16.05 -25.46 3.17
C GLU A 101 16.93 -24.36 3.75
N ALA A 102 16.53 -23.08 3.59
CA ALA A 102 17.20 -21.93 4.17
C ALA A 102 17.03 -21.82 5.71
N GLY A 103 16.22 -22.69 6.30
CA GLY A 103 15.95 -22.71 7.73
C GLY A 103 15.29 -21.39 8.20
N ARG A 104 15.92 -20.74 9.19
CA ARG A 104 15.41 -19.48 9.77
C ARG A 104 15.82 -18.21 9.01
N PHE A 105 16.68 -18.32 8.03
CA PHE A 105 17.16 -17.15 7.26
C PHE A 105 16.34 -16.96 5.99
N ILE A 106 16.29 -15.75 5.52
CA ILE A 106 15.74 -15.40 4.22
C ILE A 106 16.90 -15.42 3.22
N SER A 107 16.77 -16.28 2.20
CA SER A 107 17.72 -16.43 1.11
C SER A 107 17.14 -15.81 -0.15
N ALA A 108 17.30 -14.51 -0.33
CA ALA A 108 16.77 -13.79 -1.47
C ALA A 108 17.91 -13.25 -2.35
N GLU A 109 17.69 -13.22 -3.68
CA GLU A 109 18.66 -12.68 -4.61
C GLU A 109 18.68 -11.12 -4.50
N PRO A 110 19.83 -10.52 -4.09
CA PRO A 110 19.79 -9.15 -3.56
C PRO A 110 19.74 -8.03 -4.62
N ARG A 111 20.16 -8.31 -5.88
CA ARG A 111 20.45 -7.22 -6.86
C ARG A 111 19.23 -6.38 -7.24
N GLY A 112 18.11 -7.01 -7.57
CA GLY A 112 16.84 -6.31 -7.91
C GLY A 112 16.31 -5.54 -6.72
N MET A 113 16.18 -6.21 -5.59
CA MET A 113 15.62 -5.69 -4.34
C MET A 113 16.42 -4.52 -3.76
N GLN A 114 17.76 -4.56 -3.86
CA GLN A 114 18.62 -3.44 -3.44
C GLN A 114 18.38 -2.19 -4.28
N ARG A 115 18.12 -2.35 -5.58
CA ARG A 115 17.76 -1.23 -6.46
C ARG A 115 16.39 -0.66 -6.07
N ASP A 116 15.41 -1.53 -5.82
CA ASP A 116 14.06 -1.16 -5.44
C ASP A 116 14.06 -0.39 -4.12
N LEU A 117 14.76 -0.92 -3.11
CA LEU A 117 14.96 -0.24 -1.83
C LEU A 117 15.76 1.07 -1.95
N GLY A 118 16.76 1.11 -2.83
CA GLY A 118 17.50 2.34 -3.11
C GLY A 118 16.60 3.42 -3.71
N PHE A 119 15.74 3.05 -4.66
CA PHE A 119 14.73 3.93 -5.22
C PHE A 119 13.74 4.39 -4.14
N PHE A 120 13.20 3.44 -3.38
CA PHE A 120 12.28 3.74 -2.28
C PHE A 120 12.87 4.75 -1.29
N LEU A 121 14.08 4.51 -0.79
CA LEU A 121 14.71 5.38 0.21
C LEU A 121 14.86 6.81 -0.29
N VAL A 122 15.29 7.00 -1.54
CA VAL A 122 15.44 8.35 -2.11
C VAL A 122 14.10 9.04 -2.28
N PHE A 123 13.15 8.40 -2.94
CA PHE A 123 11.91 9.06 -3.34
C PHE A 123 10.90 9.17 -2.20
N CYS A 124 10.85 8.20 -1.29
CA CYS A 124 10.05 8.31 -0.08
C CYS A 124 10.57 9.44 0.82
N THR A 125 11.90 9.56 0.98
CA THR A 125 12.50 10.68 1.74
C THR A 125 12.15 12.02 1.11
N VAL A 126 12.26 12.15 -0.21
CA VAL A 126 11.84 13.37 -0.91
C VAL A 126 10.36 13.67 -0.66
N GLY A 127 9.48 12.66 -0.81
CA GLY A 127 8.05 12.82 -0.59
C GLY A 127 7.70 13.27 0.84
N VAL A 128 8.33 12.67 1.85
CA VAL A 128 8.12 13.04 3.26
C VAL A 128 8.66 14.44 3.56
N LEU A 129 9.85 14.80 3.05
CA LEU A 129 10.41 16.14 3.24
C LEU A 129 9.58 17.24 2.57
N LEU A 130 8.97 16.97 1.43
CA LEU A 130 8.05 17.90 0.77
C LEU A 130 6.78 18.16 1.59
N GLY A 131 6.44 17.26 2.51
CA GLY A 131 5.35 17.42 3.46
C GLY A 131 5.64 18.39 4.61
N LEU A 132 6.83 18.99 4.66
CA LEU A 132 7.18 20.06 5.64
C LEU A 132 6.76 21.46 5.16
N GLY A 133 6.02 21.54 4.09
CA GLY A 133 5.51 22.80 3.52
C GLY A 133 6.39 23.34 2.39
N VAL A 134 5.86 23.29 1.18
CA VAL A 134 6.51 23.82 -0.02
C VAL A 134 5.47 24.53 -0.89
N SER A 135 5.92 25.44 -1.75
CA SER A 135 5.02 26.15 -2.67
C SER A 135 4.33 25.20 -3.63
N THR A 136 3.09 25.52 -4.02
CA THR A 136 2.28 24.70 -4.94
C THR A 136 3.00 24.40 -6.26
N GLY A 137 3.68 25.39 -6.86
CA GLY A 137 4.43 25.17 -8.10
C GLY A 137 5.55 24.15 -7.95
N PHE A 138 6.28 24.18 -6.84
CA PHE A 138 7.33 23.21 -6.56
C PHE A 138 6.75 21.82 -6.30
N ARG A 139 5.63 21.73 -5.60
CA ARG A 139 4.91 20.50 -5.30
C ARG A 139 4.47 19.77 -6.58
N ILE A 140 3.86 20.50 -7.52
CA ILE A 140 3.46 19.95 -8.83
C ILE A 140 4.67 19.51 -9.65
N ALA A 141 5.74 20.30 -9.67
CA ALA A 141 6.97 19.92 -10.37
C ALA A 141 7.59 18.64 -9.77
N ALA A 142 7.58 18.51 -8.45
CA ALA A 142 8.04 17.31 -7.75
C ALA A 142 7.15 16.08 -8.05
N ALA A 143 5.83 16.26 -8.10
CA ALA A 143 4.89 15.19 -8.49
C ALA A 143 5.21 14.65 -9.89
N ILE A 144 5.39 15.55 -10.87
CA ILE A 144 5.80 15.18 -12.24
C ILE A 144 7.16 14.47 -12.21
N GLY A 145 8.12 14.99 -11.46
CA GLY A 145 9.45 14.38 -11.30
C GLY A 145 9.40 12.97 -10.76
N LEU A 146 8.58 12.71 -9.72
CA LEU A 146 8.38 11.38 -9.14
C LEU A 146 7.76 10.40 -10.16
N LEU A 147 6.75 10.83 -10.92
CA LEU A 147 6.14 10.00 -11.95
C LEU A 147 7.13 9.65 -13.06
N LEU A 148 7.90 10.64 -13.55
CA LEU A 148 8.92 10.41 -14.57
C LEU A 148 10.05 9.50 -14.06
N ALA A 149 10.44 9.66 -12.79
CA ALA A 149 11.42 8.80 -12.16
C ALA A 149 10.93 7.35 -12.05
N TYR A 150 9.66 7.15 -11.69
CA TYR A 150 9.06 5.81 -11.64
C TYR A 150 8.97 5.17 -13.02
N VAL A 151 8.54 5.92 -14.05
CA VAL A 151 8.53 5.43 -15.44
C VAL A 151 9.94 5.03 -15.89
N GLY A 152 10.94 5.85 -15.61
CA GLY A 152 12.34 5.52 -15.89
C GLY A 152 12.84 4.28 -15.15
N TYR A 153 12.45 4.13 -13.89
CA TYR A 153 12.72 2.94 -13.07
C TYR A 153 12.04 1.70 -13.68
N ALA A 154 10.75 1.77 -14.00
CA ALA A 154 9.99 0.67 -14.59
C ALA A 154 10.60 0.22 -15.93
N ILE A 155 10.91 1.15 -16.84
CA ILE A 155 11.57 0.86 -18.12
C ILE A 155 12.92 0.17 -17.91
N ARG A 156 13.74 0.63 -16.94
CA ARG A 156 15.03 -0.01 -16.64
C ARG A 156 14.88 -1.41 -16.06
N THR A 157 13.85 -1.60 -15.23
CA THR A 157 13.56 -2.91 -14.63
C THR A 157 13.14 -3.91 -15.70
N VAL A 158 12.22 -3.52 -16.59
CA VAL A 158 11.78 -4.32 -17.73
C VAL A 158 12.95 -4.65 -18.67
N LYS A 159 13.79 -3.66 -19.03
CA LYS A 159 14.93 -3.88 -19.95
C LYS A 159 16.02 -4.78 -19.38
N LYS A 160 16.21 -4.82 -18.07
CA LYS A 160 17.24 -5.66 -17.45
C LYS A 160 16.83 -7.13 -17.33
N GLY A 161 15.59 -7.47 -17.64
CA GLY A 161 15.06 -8.82 -17.69
C GLY A 161 15.49 -9.64 -16.46
N GLY A 162 14.72 -9.60 -15.37
CA GLY A 162 14.81 -10.70 -14.42
C GLY A 162 14.00 -11.84 -15.00
N GLU A 163 14.57 -13.03 -15.09
CA GLU A 163 13.79 -14.25 -15.19
C GLU A 163 13.05 -14.36 -13.86
N SER A 164 11.86 -13.73 -13.76
CA SER A 164 10.91 -14.15 -12.77
C SER A 164 10.54 -15.56 -13.16
N GLU A 165 10.84 -16.53 -12.32
CA GLU A 165 10.18 -17.82 -12.41
C GLU A 165 8.69 -17.50 -12.44
N GLY A 166 8.06 -17.69 -13.63
CA GLY A 166 6.68 -17.32 -13.87
C GLY A 166 5.82 -18.09 -12.88
N GLU A 167 5.10 -17.38 -12.04
CA GLU A 167 4.02 -18.01 -11.29
C GLU A 167 3.07 -18.67 -12.30
N GLU A 168 2.72 -19.92 -12.06
CA GLU A 168 1.67 -20.58 -12.81
C GLU A 168 0.40 -19.76 -12.64
N LEU A 169 -0.18 -19.30 -13.77
CA LEU A 169 -1.44 -18.56 -13.79
C LEU A 169 -2.51 -19.35 -13.02
N GLN A 170 -2.96 -18.75 -11.93
CA GLN A 170 -4.07 -19.34 -11.17
C GLN A 170 -5.35 -19.34 -12.04
N ALA A 171 -6.20 -20.35 -11.86
CA ALA A 171 -7.48 -20.39 -12.57
C ALA A 171 -8.25 -19.08 -12.35
N LEU A 172 -8.91 -18.59 -13.43
CA LEU A 172 -9.78 -17.41 -13.30
C LEU A 172 -10.89 -17.71 -12.28
N ILE A 173 -11.06 -16.85 -11.28
CA ILE A 173 -11.98 -17.09 -10.16
C ILE A 173 -13.42 -17.34 -10.67
N PHE A 174 -13.85 -16.61 -11.70
CA PHE A 174 -15.17 -16.80 -12.34
C PHE A 174 -15.20 -17.95 -13.37
N HIS A 175 -14.08 -18.68 -13.55
CA HIS A 175 -14.00 -19.81 -14.46
C HIS A 175 -13.03 -20.87 -13.93
N ARG A 176 -13.52 -21.72 -13.05
CA ARG A 176 -12.73 -22.79 -12.39
C ARG A 176 -12.52 -24.07 -13.22
N SER A 177 -12.81 -24.05 -14.53
CA SER A 177 -12.57 -25.23 -15.38
C SER A 177 -11.09 -25.41 -15.63
N ALA A 178 -10.49 -26.43 -15.03
CA ALA A 178 -9.09 -26.78 -15.25
C ALA A 178 -8.84 -27.09 -16.74
N GLY A 179 -7.83 -26.45 -17.33
CA GLY A 179 -7.33 -26.76 -18.68
C GLY A 179 -8.02 -26.05 -19.84
N GLN A 180 -8.99 -25.17 -19.62
CA GLN A 180 -9.58 -24.33 -20.67
C GLN A 180 -9.27 -22.85 -20.44
N GLU A 181 -8.80 -22.16 -21.48
CA GLU A 181 -8.64 -20.70 -21.42
C GLU A 181 -10.01 -20.03 -21.21
N PRO A 182 -10.13 -19.14 -20.21
CA PRO A 182 -11.39 -18.45 -19.96
C PRO A 182 -11.74 -17.53 -21.12
N ALA A 183 -13.02 -17.47 -21.50
CA ALA A 183 -13.50 -16.53 -22.50
C ALA A 183 -13.25 -15.07 -22.06
N LEU A 184 -12.86 -14.20 -23.01
CA LEU A 184 -12.50 -12.80 -22.73
C LEU A 184 -13.59 -12.05 -21.92
N TRP A 185 -14.86 -12.29 -22.25
CA TRP A 185 -15.96 -11.64 -21.54
C TRP A 185 -15.99 -11.98 -20.04
N ARG A 186 -15.59 -13.20 -19.63
CA ARG A 186 -15.51 -13.59 -18.20
C ARG A 186 -14.39 -12.85 -17.48
N ILE A 187 -13.25 -12.69 -18.15
CA ILE A 187 -12.13 -11.92 -17.64
C ILE A 187 -12.55 -10.45 -17.44
N VAL A 188 -13.22 -9.86 -18.43
CA VAL A 188 -13.71 -8.48 -18.37
C VAL A 188 -14.78 -8.32 -17.28
N VAL A 189 -15.72 -9.25 -17.17
CA VAL A 189 -16.73 -9.20 -16.08
C VAL A 189 -16.07 -9.29 -14.72
N GLN A 190 -15.11 -10.21 -14.53
CA GLN A 190 -14.39 -10.33 -13.26
C GLN A 190 -13.61 -9.05 -12.95
N LEU A 191 -12.94 -8.45 -13.95
CA LEU A 191 -12.22 -7.18 -13.81
C LEU A 191 -13.15 -6.06 -13.33
N VAL A 192 -14.30 -5.90 -14.02
CA VAL A 192 -15.29 -4.85 -13.69
C VAL A 192 -15.89 -5.05 -12.30
N VAL A 193 -16.25 -6.30 -11.95
CA VAL A 193 -16.77 -6.63 -10.61
C VAL A 193 -15.71 -6.38 -9.54
N GLY A 194 -14.45 -6.77 -9.79
CA GLY A 194 -13.33 -6.48 -8.89
C GLY A 194 -13.14 -4.98 -8.68
N LEU A 195 -13.11 -4.21 -9.75
CA LEU A 195 -12.98 -2.75 -9.69
C LEU A 195 -14.16 -2.10 -8.96
N ALA A 196 -15.39 -2.52 -9.25
CA ALA A 196 -16.58 -2.00 -8.56
C ALA A 196 -16.57 -2.33 -7.07
N ALA A 197 -16.12 -3.53 -6.69
CA ALA A 197 -15.98 -3.91 -5.29
C ALA A 197 -14.90 -3.09 -4.57
N ILE A 198 -13.76 -2.79 -5.21
CA ILE A 198 -12.71 -1.93 -4.63
C ILE A 198 -13.26 -0.52 -4.45
N VAL A 199 -13.88 0.09 -5.47
CA VAL A 199 -14.38 1.46 -5.40
C VAL A 199 -15.49 1.58 -4.36
N GLY A 200 -16.51 0.71 -4.39
CA GLY A 200 -17.60 0.74 -3.40
C GLY A 200 -17.11 0.41 -1.98
N GLY A 201 -16.12 -0.49 -1.86
CA GLY A 201 -15.46 -0.77 -0.59
C GLY A 201 -14.66 0.42 -0.08
N ALA A 202 -13.96 1.15 -0.97
CA ALA A 202 -13.20 2.34 -0.61
C ALA A 202 -14.11 3.51 -0.18
N GLU A 203 -15.24 3.74 -0.85
CA GLU A 203 -16.24 4.74 -0.45
C GLU A 203 -16.74 4.45 0.96
N LEU A 204 -17.20 3.21 1.20
CA LEU A 204 -17.66 2.78 2.52
C LEU A 204 -16.54 2.87 3.57
N PHE A 205 -15.31 2.51 3.20
CA PHE A 205 -14.15 2.60 4.10
C PHE A 205 -13.89 4.04 4.53
N VAL A 206 -13.89 5.00 3.60
CA VAL A 206 -13.64 6.42 3.90
C VAL A 206 -14.67 6.95 4.89
N GLU A 207 -15.96 6.67 4.68
CA GLU A 207 -17.04 7.11 5.58
C GLU A 207 -16.91 6.48 6.98
N GLU A 208 -16.68 5.18 7.03
CA GLU A 208 -16.69 4.44 8.30
C GLU A 208 -15.40 4.63 9.11
N VAL A 209 -14.23 4.83 8.46
CA VAL A 209 -13.00 5.09 9.18
C VAL A 209 -13.02 6.45 9.89
N VAL A 210 -13.64 7.47 9.28
CA VAL A 210 -13.87 8.77 9.91
C VAL A 210 -14.77 8.61 11.14
N SER A 211 -15.90 7.93 10.99
CA SER A 211 -16.84 7.68 12.07
C SER A 211 -16.24 6.86 13.23
N VAL A 212 -15.39 5.86 12.93
CA VAL A 212 -14.68 5.08 13.96
C VAL A 212 -13.64 5.96 14.66
N ALA A 213 -12.87 6.76 13.92
CA ALA A 213 -11.87 7.65 14.48
C ALA A 213 -12.52 8.63 15.50
N GLU A 214 -13.64 9.26 15.12
CA GLU A 214 -14.40 10.13 15.99
C GLU A 214 -14.90 9.39 17.25
N SER A 215 -15.43 8.18 17.08
CA SER A 215 -15.97 7.39 18.21
C SER A 215 -14.89 6.94 19.20
N LEU A 216 -13.66 6.76 18.73
CA LEU A 216 -12.50 6.36 19.55
C LEU A 216 -11.72 7.57 20.11
N GLY A 217 -12.03 8.79 19.66
CA GLY A 217 -11.26 9.99 19.99
C GLY A 217 -9.84 9.97 19.41
N VAL A 218 -9.64 9.26 18.27
CA VAL A 218 -8.36 9.14 17.57
C VAL A 218 -8.44 9.94 16.28
N GLY A 219 -7.33 10.58 15.87
CA GLY A 219 -7.30 11.31 14.60
C GLY A 219 -7.57 10.39 13.39
N THR A 220 -8.39 10.84 12.46
CA THR A 220 -8.72 10.10 11.21
C THR A 220 -7.46 9.72 10.43
N LEU A 221 -6.50 10.63 10.33
CA LEU A 221 -5.20 10.38 9.71
C LEU A 221 -4.49 9.18 10.34
N VAL A 222 -4.41 9.15 11.67
CA VAL A 222 -3.71 8.09 12.43
C VAL A 222 -4.33 6.72 12.18
N LEU A 223 -5.65 6.64 12.22
CA LEU A 223 -6.36 5.39 11.96
C LEU A 223 -6.17 4.94 10.51
N SER A 224 -6.22 5.88 9.56
CA SER A 224 -6.05 5.62 8.13
C SER A 224 -4.63 5.17 7.77
N LEU A 225 -3.60 5.67 8.45
CA LEU A 225 -2.19 5.26 8.28
C LEU A 225 -2.00 3.74 8.48
N VAL A 226 -2.83 3.11 9.27
CA VAL A 226 -2.75 1.66 9.55
C VAL A 226 -3.81 0.88 8.78
N LEU A 227 -5.08 1.31 8.86
CA LEU A 227 -6.19 0.51 8.34
C LEU A 227 -6.27 0.50 6.82
N ALA A 228 -6.01 1.63 6.15
CA ALA A 228 -6.14 1.70 4.71
C ALA A 228 -5.12 0.79 3.99
N PRO A 229 -3.80 0.87 4.26
CA PRO A 229 -2.86 -0.04 3.62
C PRO A 229 -3.04 -1.49 4.09
N LEU A 230 -3.48 -1.70 5.34
CA LEU A 230 -3.77 -3.06 5.80
C LEU A 230 -4.88 -3.70 4.96
N ALA A 231 -5.94 -2.94 4.62
CA ALA A 231 -7.04 -3.43 3.81
C ALA A 231 -6.59 -3.84 2.40
N THR A 232 -5.74 -3.05 1.77
CA THR A 232 -5.31 -3.29 0.39
C THR A 232 -4.19 -4.33 0.26
N GLU A 233 -3.27 -4.38 1.24
CA GLU A 233 -2.07 -5.20 1.17
C GLU A 233 -2.21 -6.59 1.85
N LEU A 234 -3.36 -6.91 2.46
CA LEU A 234 -3.57 -8.22 3.10
C LEU A 234 -3.35 -9.41 2.15
N PRO A 235 -3.84 -9.41 0.89
CA PRO A 235 -3.63 -10.50 -0.04
C PRO A 235 -2.14 -10.75 -0.32
N GLU A 236 -1.37 -9.69 -0.54
CA GLU A 236 0.07 -9.75 -0.82
C GLU A 236 0.85 -10.31 0.39
N LYS A 237 0.44 -9.92 1.59
CA LYS A 237 1.06 -10.44 2.82
C LYS A 237 0.75 -11.91 3.04
N ALA A 238 -0.48 -12.36 2.71
CA ALA A 238 -0.85 -13.76 2.74
C ALA A 238 -0.01 -14.57 1.74
N ASN A 239 0.17 -14.07 0.52
CA ASN A 239 1.04 -14.69 -0.48
C ASN A 239 2.50 -14.74 -0.02
N SER A 240 3.01 -13.67 0.58
CA SER A 240 4.37 -13.64 1.13
C SER A 240 4.61 -14.72 2.18
N ILE A 241 3.63 -15.02 3.05
CA ILE A 241 3.71 -16.11 4.03
C ILE A 241 3.83 -17.46 3.32
N LEU A 242 3.01 -17.70 2.27
CA LEU A 242 3.02 -18.94 1.50
C LEU A 242 4.34 -19.11 0.73
N TRP A 243 4.83 -18.06 0.08
CA TRP A 243 6.12 -18.09 -0.63
C TRP A 243 7.29 -18.39 0.30
N VAL A 244 7.34 -17.74 1.47
CA VAL A 244 8.38 -18.03 2.46
C VAL A 244 8.28 -19.47 2.97
N ARG A 245 7.09 -20.00 3.19
CA ARG A 245 6.87 -21.40 3.58
C ARG A 245 7.44 -22.39 2.55
N ASP A 246 7.37 -22.03 1.26
CA ASP A 246 7.72 -22.89 0.14
C ASP A 246 9.11 -22.54 -0.46
N ASP A 247 10.00 -21.91 0.35
CA ASP A 247 11.37 -21.50 0.01
C ASP A 247 11.49 -20.50 -1.17
N LYS A 248 10.41 -19.80 -1.50
CA LYS A 248 10.37 -18.77 -2.56
C LYS A 248 10.64 -17.38 -1.99
N ASP A 249 11.73 -17.23 -1.23
CA ASP A 249 12.07 -16.01 -0.51
C ASP A 249 12.24 -14.80 -1.44
N SER A 250 12.80 -15.02 -2.62
CA SER A 250 12.99 -13.96 -3.62
C SER A 250 11.66 -13.38 -4.11
N LEU A 251 10.60 -14.20 -4.23
CA LEU A 251 9.26 -13.72 -4.57
C LEU A 251 8.69 -12.90 -3.42
N ALA A 252 8.76 -13.40 -2.18
CA ALA A 252 8.22 -12.73 -1.01
C ALA A 252 8.85 -11.35 -0.78
N VAL A 253 10.18 -11.29 -0.76
CA VAL A 253 10.91 -10.03 -0.53
C VAL A 253 10.82 -9.11 -1.74
N GLY A 254 10.91 -9.67 -2.97
CA GLY A 254 10.83 -8.92 -4.21
C GLY A 254 9.47 -8.23 -4.39
N ASN A 255 8.38 -8.92 -4.04
CA ASN A 255 7.04 -8.33 -4.07
C ASN A 255 6.95 -7.09 -3.15
N VAL A 256 7.43 -7.21 -1.90
CA VAL A 256 7.39 -6.10 -0.94
C VAL A 256 8.31 -4.95 -1.39
N THR A 257 9.53 -5.23 -1.85
CA THR A 257 10.46 -4.16 -2.28
C THR A 257 9.99 -3.47 -3.56
N GLY A 258 9.35 -4.21 -4.47
CA GLY A 258 8.72 -3.66 -5.67
C GLY A 258 7.53 -2.75 -5.32
N ALA A 259 6.67 -3.18 -4.41
CA ALA A 259 5.57 -2.37 -3.89
C ALA A 259 6.10 -1.09 -3.21
N MET A 260 7.17 -1.19 -2.40
CA MET A 260 7.80 -0.01 -1.79
C MET A 260 8.28 1.01 -2.83
N ALA A 261 8.89 0.56 -3.93
CA ALA A 261 9.33 1.45 -5.01
C ALA A 261 8.14 2.17 -5.67
N PHE A 262 7.02 1.49 -5.88
CA PHE A 262 5.80 2.07 -6.40
C PHE A 262 5.19 3.08 -5.42
N GLN A 263 5.01 2.68 -4.15
CA GLN A 263 4.38 3.49 -3.12
C GLN A 263 5.18 4.77 -2.80
N ALA A 264 6.51 4.73 -2.93
CA ALA A 264 7.37 5.91 -2.77
C ALA A 264 7.26 6.93 -3.92
N SER A 265 6.54 6.63 -4.99
CA SER A 265 6.51 7.46 -6.20
C SER A 265 5.10 7.82 -6.65
N VAL A 266 4.34 6.88 -7.18
CA VAL A 266 3.05 7.16 -7.81
C VAL A 266 2.01 7.69 -6.81
N PRO A 267 1.74 7.05 -5.66
CA PRO A 267 0.79 7.56 -4.67
C PRO A 267 1.26 8.89 -4.06
N ILE A 268 2.56 9.04 -3.76
CA ILE A 268 3.10 10.31 -3.24
C ILE A 268 2.94 11.42 -4.29
N ALA A 269 3.22 11.16 -5.56
CA ALA A 269 3.01 12.13 -6.63
C ALA A 269 1.53 12.55 -6.72
N PHE A 270 0.61 11.60 -6.55
CA PHE A 270 -0.82 11.88 -6.49
C PHE A 270 -1.16 12.77 -5.29
N GLY A 271 -0.68 12.45 -4.10
CA GLY A 271 -0.86 13.29 -2.91
C GLY A 271 -0.33 14.71 -3.11
N LEU A 272 0.90 14.86 -3.64
CA LEU A 272 1.50 16.16 -3.96
C LEU A 272 0.69 16.96 -4.97
N ALA A 273 0.04 16.30 -5.93
CA ALA A 273 -0.73 16.99 -6.97
C ALA A 273 -2.12 17.43 -6.50
N PHE A 274 -2.78 16.62 -5.69
CA PHE A 274 -4.20 16.78 -5.38
C PHE A 274 -4.52 17.15 -3.93
N THR A 275 -3.52 17.27 -3.04
CA THR A 275 -3.67 17.78 -1.68
C THR A 275 -2.74 18.95 -1.42
N GLU A 276 -2.86 19.63 -0.30
CA GLU A 276 -1.88 20.61 0.16
C GLU A 276 -0.56 19.95 0.55
N TRP A 277 -0.56 18.64 0.81
CA TRP A 277 0.59 17.85 1.20
C TRP A 277 1.35 18.45 2.39
N ASP A 278 0.60 18.99 3.33
CA ASP A 278 1.11 19.41 4.63
C ASP A 278 0.94 18.24 5.59
N LEU A 279 2.06 17.58 5.91
CA LEU A 279 2.03 16.35 6.66
C LEU A 279 2.07 16.63 8.16
N GLU A 280 1.01 16.22 8.84
CA GLU A 280 0.98 16.24 10.31
C GLU A 280 2.09 15.38 10.93
N PRO A 281 2.46 15.65 12.19
CA PRO A 281 3.53 14.91 12.89
C PRO A 281 3.36 13.40 12.83
N ALA A 282 2.12 12.88 12.92
CA ALA A 282 1.86 11.45 12.84
C ALA A 282 2.25 10.86 11.48
N ALA A 283 1.94 11.56 10.38
CA ALA A 283 2.33 11.14 9.03
C ALA A 283 3.84 11.27 8.78
N LEU A 284 4.46 12.36 9.28
CA LEU A 284 5.91 12.55 9.19
C LEU A 284 6.68 11.44 9.92
N VAL A 285 6.24 11.09 11.14
CA VAL A 285 6.85 10.00 11.92
C VAL A 285 6.62 8.66 11.24
N ALA A 286 5.41 8.38 10.74
CA ALA A 286 5.13 7.15 9.99
C ALA A 286 6.02 7.01 8.75
N GLY A 287 6.12 8.07 7.93
CA GLY A 287 7.00 8.11 6.77
C GLY A 287 8.47 7.90 7.15
N GLY A 288 8.94 8.56 8.21
CA GLY A 288 10.29 8.38 8.74
C GLY A 288 10.57 6.95 9.21
N VAL A 289 9.62 6.33 9.91
CA VAL A 289 9.72 4.92 10.34
C VAL A 289 9.73 3.98 9.13
N GLY A 290 8.90 4.22 8.12
CA GLY A 290 8.92 3.48 6.86
C GLY A 290 10.29 3.54 6.16
N ILE A 291 10.87 4.74 6.08
CA ILE A 291 12.22 4.96 5.51
C ILE A 291 13.28 4.19 6.32
N LEU A 292 13.27 4.28 7.64
CA LEU A 292 14.19 3.54 8.51
C LEU A 292 14.02 2.03 8.36
N GLY A 293 12.79 1.55 8.26
CA GLY A 293 12.49 0.13 8.01
C GLY A 293 13.04 -0.36 6.68
N GLY A 294 12.88 0.44 5.61
CA GLY A 294 13.49 0.18 4.31
C GLY A 294 15.03 0.18 4.35
N ALA A 295 15.63 1.07 5.13
CA ALA A 295 17.08 1.10 5.34
C ALA A 295 17.57 -0.16 6.06
N VAL A 296 16.85 -0.64 7.09
CA VAL A 296 17.13 -1.92 7.76
C VAL A 296 17.06 -3.07 6.75
N ALA A 297 16.02 -3.09 5.87
CA ALA A 297 15.88 -4.11 4.82
C ALA A 297 17.07 -4.09 3.84
N LEU A 298 17.48 -2.91 3.39
CA LEU A 298 18.63 -2.76 2.50
C LEU A 298 19.93 -3.27 3.15
N VAL A 299 20.16 -2.95 4.42
CA VAL A 299 21.35 -3.42 5.17
C VAL A 299 21.28 -4.93 5.36
N ALA A 300 20.11 -5.47 5.75
CA ALA A 300 19.92 -6.89 5.95
C ALA A 300 20.20 -7.70 4.65
N LEU A 301 19.70 -7.23 3.50
CA LEU A 301 19.94 -7.84 2.20
C LEU A 301 21.42 -7.74 1.76
N ARG A 302 22.04 -6.58 1.98
CA ARG A 302 23.48 -6.41 1.63
C ARG A 302 24.40 -7.30 2.46
N ARG A 303 24.05 -7.52 3.73
CA ARG A 303 24.82 -8.33 4.68
C ARG A 303 24.40 -9.81 4.68
N GLN A 304 23.40 -10.17 3.89
CA GLN A 304 22.75 -11.50 3.93
C GLN A 304 22.40 -11.91 5.37
N SER A 305 21.94 -10.94 6.17
CA SER A 305 21.63 -11.07 7.59
C SER A 305 20.15 -10.86 7.91
N PHE A 306 19.29 -11.21 6.97
CA PHE A 306 17.84 -11.13 7.14
C PHE A 306 17.39 -12.25 8.11
N GLY A 307 17.33 -11.91 9.38
CA GLY A 307 17.05 -12.85 10.46
C GLY A 307 16.57 -12.15 11.74
N ILE A 308 16.73 -12.77 12.89
CA ILE A 308 16.21 -12.28 14.17
C ILE A 308 16.59 -10.82 14.48
N PRO A 309 17.85 -10.35 14.29
CA PRO A 309 18.18 -8.95 14.58
C PRO A 309 17.37 -7.96 13.74
N SER A 310 17.14 -8.27 12.45
CA SER A 310 16.35 -7.42 11.56
C SER A 310 14.88 -7.42 11.97
N ILE A 311 14.33 -8.58 12.34
CA ILE A 311 12.94 -8.70 12.84
C ILE A 311 12.75 -7.86 14.10
N LEU A 312 13.68 -7.92 15.05
CA LEU A 312 13.64 -7.11 16.26
C LEU A 312 13.71 -5.61 15.94
N ALA A 313 14.56 -5.21 14.99
CA ALA A 313 14.66 -3.81 14.57
C ALA A 313 13.34 -3.30 13.97
N TRP A 314 12.70 -4.04 13.05
CA TRP A 314 11.40 -3.66 12.50
C TRP A 314 10.29 -3.67 13.54
N THR A 315 10.29 -4.65 14.46
CA THR A 315 9.33 -4.70 15.57
C THR A 315 9.48 -3.51 16.49
N ALA A 316 10.72 -3.11 16.81
CA ALA A 316 11.00 -1.93 17.61
C ALA A 316 10.55 -0.64 16.92
N LEU A 317 10.80 -0.49 15.61
CA LEU A 317 10.35 0.65 14.83
C LEU A 317 8.81 0.74 14.80
N PHE A 318 8.14 -0.38 14.55
CA PHE A 318 6.67 -0.43 14.53
C PHE A 318 6.07 -0.13 15.91
N ALA A 319 6.62 -0.75 16.97
CA ALA A 319 6.18 -0.51 18.34
C ALA A 319 6.45 0.94 18.79
N ALA A 320 7.58 1.53 18.39
CA ALA A 320 7.89 2.93 18.67
C ALA A 320 6.88 3.88 18.01
N TYR A 321 6.46 3.60 16.78
CA TYR A 321 5.39 4.36 16.13
C TYR A 321 4.06 4.24 16.88
N LEU A 322 3.65 3.02 17.25
CA LEU A 322 2.42 2.83 18.02
C LEU A 322 2.47 3.52 19.38
N ALA A 323 3.62 3.47 20.06
CA ALA A 323 3.82 4.20 21.30
C ALA A 323 3.76 5.73 21.10
N PHE A 324 4.36 6.23 20.01
CA PHE A 324 4.27 7.65 19.65
C PHE A 324 2.80 8.07 19.45
N VAL A 325 2.03 7.31 18.68
CA VAL A 325 0.60 7.58 18.43
C VAL A 325 -0.20 7.53 19.73
N ALA A 326 0.04 6.55 20.60
CA ALA A 326 -0.66 6.43 21.88
C ALA A 326 -0.36 7.58 22.87
N LEU A 327 0.83 8.20 22.75
CA LEU A 327 1.27 9.33 23.56
C LEU A 327 0.98 10.68 22.89
N TYR A 328 0.87 10.69 21.58
CA TYR A 328 0.54 11.85 20.78
C TYR A 328 -0.98 12.00 20.81
N GLU A 329 -1.49 12.71 21.83
CA GLU A 329 -2.84 13.25 21.73
C GLU A 329 -2.79 14.32 20.63
N PRO A 330 -3.45 14.11 19.44
CA PRO A 330 -3.69 15.22 18.58
C PRO A 330 -4.48 16.22 19.44
N SER A 331 -3.96 17.43 19.60
CA SER A 331 -4.73 18.50 20.18
C SER A 331 -6.02 18.59 19.33
N SER A 332 -7.05 17.92 19.80
CA SER A 332 -8.39 18.13 19.30
C SER A 332 -8.67 19.59 19.66
N GLU A 333 -8.33 20.51 18.77
CA GLU A 333 -8.99 21.79 18.77
C GLU A 333 -10.48 21.44 18.68
N PRO A 334 -11.26 21.74 19.72
CA PRO A 334 -12.71 21.53 19.63
C PRO A 334 -13.14 22.28 18.39
N ALA A 335 -13.83 21.59 17.49
CA ALA A 335 -14.37 22.20 16.25
C ALA A 335 -14.85 23.60 16.62
N ALA A 336 -14.24 24.63 16.02
CA ALA A 336 -14.46 26.01 16.41
C ALA A 336 -15.96 26.20 16.54
N ALA A 337 -16.41 26.61 17.73
CA ALA A 337 -17.83 26.77 17.99
C ALA A 337 -18.41 27.64 16.86
N PRO A 338 -19.51 27.25 16.23
CA PRO A 338 -20.05 28.03 15.11
C PRO A 338 -20.18 29.48 15.56
N PRO A 339 -19.84 30.44 14.70
CA PRO A 339 -19.85 31.85 15.05
C PRO A 339 -21.22 32.21 15.65
N PRO A 340 -21.27 33.02 16.70
CA PRO A 340 -22.54 33.37 17.38
C PRO A 340 -23.51 33.93 16.32
N GLY A 341 -24.62 33.24 16.09
CA GLY A 341 -25.63 33.60 15.10
C GLY A 341 -25.71 32.69 13.88
N ALA A 342 -24.89 31.66 13.76
CA ALA A 342 -25.04 30.66 12.69
C ALA A 342 -26.31 29.83 12.93
N PRO A 343 -27.16 29.63 11.91
CA PRO A 343 -28.37 28.79 12.06
C PRO A 343 -27.94 27.35 12.29
N PRO A 344 -28.71 26.59 13.10
CA PRO A 344 -28.42 25.20 13.37
C PRO A 344 -28.43 24.40 12.07
N PRO A 345 -27.55 23.38 11.93
CA PRO A 345 -27.52 22.53 10.75
C PRO A 345 -28.90 21.89 10.53
N GLY A 346 -29.50 22.12 9.35
CA GLY A 346 -30.85 21.62 9.03
C GLY A 346 -31.98 22.63 9.16
N ALA A 347 -31.73 23.89 9.48
CA ALA A 347 -32.75 24.92 9.44
C ALA A 347 -33.17 25.21 7.98
N PRO A 348 -34.46 25.21 7.63
CA PRO A 348 -34.91 25.55 6.31
C PRO A 348 -34.55 27.02 5.99
N LEU A 349 -33.97 27.23 4.81
CA LEU A 349 -33.74 28.58 4.31
C LEU A 349 -35.09 29.29 4.20
N VAL A 350 -35.31 30.26 5.07
CA VAL A 350 -36.48 31.14 4.97
C VAL A 350 -36.22 32.08 3.78
N PRO A 351 -37.21 32.21 2.85
CA PRO A 351 -37.01 32.98 1.62
C PRO A 351 -36.88 34.50 1.87
#